data_f85523e92e7ac36310dddcc2cd06e3e9
#
_entry.id   f85523e92e7ac36310dddcc2cd06e3e9
#
_cell.length_a   1.000
_cell.length_b   1.000
_cell.length_c   1.000
_cell.angle_alpha   90.00
_cell.angle_beta   90.00
_cell.angle_gamma   90.00
#
_symmetry.space_group_name_H-M   'P 1'
#
loop_
_entity.id
_entity.type
_entity.pdbx_description
1 polymer ?
#
loop_
_entity_poly.entity_id
_entity_poly.type
_entity_poly.pdbx_seq_one_letter_code
_entity_poly.pdbx_strand_id
1 'polypeptide(L)'
;MLKIGNAQATAKRPIIATSITAQNVTELLAQMKLANASVADVIEWRIDYLLAKQPVDSALIRQVRQTVIKPMIFTWRTATEGGLFGFNAKMYRKLYLLAIKAGFEAIDIEAAWLFEMTPLLTAARQHRVVVIGSYHHPKRTPNDLRAHFDKLFGAPVDVVKVATFANDAADVDRLQTVSADYAAHQVKPLITMAMGSVGQCSRLEGLRYGSELTFGALVNVSAPGQLALADLAKHFSTH
;
A
#
# COMPACT_ATOMS: atom_id res chain seq x y z
N MET A 1 1.53 7.11 15.11
CA MET A 1 2.58 6.55 14.25
C MET A 1 2.13 5.20 13.72
N LEU A 2 2.35 4.96 12.44
CA LEU A 2 1.96 3.74 11.72
C LEU A 2 2.70 2.51 12.27
N LYS A 3 1.93 1.46 12.48
CA LYS A 3 2.44 0.14 12.85
C LYS A 3 1.74 -0.94 12.02
N ILE A 4 2.51 -1.84 11.43
CA ILE A 4 2.03 -3.02 10.70
C ILE A 4 2.82 -4.23 11.22
N GLY A 5 2.17 -5.11 11.95
CA GLY A 5 2.85 -6.20 12.66
C GLY A 5 3.91 -5.68 13.64
N ASN A 6 5.17 -6.08 13.45
CA ASN A 6 6.31 -5.59 14.23
C ASN A 6 7.05 -4.41 13.57
N ALA A 7 6.69 -4.04 12.34
CA ALA A 7 7.23 -2.86 11.69
C ALA A 7 6.53 -1.58 12.21
N GLN A 8 7.32 -0.56 12.53
CA GLN A 8 6.81 0.71 13.06
C GLN A 8 7.58 1.90 12.49
N ALA A 9 6.84 2.92 12.03
CA ALA A 9 7.43 4.20 11.68
C ALA A 9 7.94 4.93 12.93
N THR A 10 8.95 5.75 12.75
CA THR A 10 9.50 6.62 13.80
C THR A 10 9.43 8.09 13.35
N ALA A 11 9.73 9.01 14.23
CA ALA A 11 9.83 10.44 13.87
C ALA A 11 10.94 10.73 12.82
N LYS A 12 11.88 9.79 12.65
CA LYS A 12 13.03 9.95 11.75
C LYS A 12 13.02 9.03 10.54
N ARG A 13 12.20 7.97 10.55
CA ARG A 13 12.22 6.95 9.51
C ARG A 13 10.81 6.41 9.24
N PRO A 14 10.32 6.47 7.99
CA PRO A 14 9.08 5.79 7.60
C PRO A 14 9.30 4.28 7.56
N ILE A 15 8.21 3.51 7.55
CA ILE A 15 8.25 2.10 7.15
C ILE A 15 8.64 2.02 5.68
N ILE A 16 9.59 1.17 5.32
CA ILE A 16 9.97 0.90 3.94
C ILE A 16 9.30 -0.40 3.50
N ALA A 17 8.38 -0.30 2.55
CA ALA A 17 7.68 -1.45 1.98
C ALA A 17 8.22 -1.78 0.58
N THR A 18 8.08 -3.04 0.17
CA THR A 18 8.26 -3.47 -1.22
C THR A 18 7.05 -4.26 -1.70
N SER A 19 6.70 -4.10 -2.99
CA SER A 19 5.55 -4.79 -3.58
C SER A 19 6.00 -6.00 -4.40
N ILE A 20 5.28 -7.10 -4.25
CA ILE A 20 5.42 -8.32 -5.04
C ILE A 20 4.34 -8.31 -6.13
N THR A 21 4.78 -8.41 -7.40
CA THR A 21 3.95 -8.27 -8.61
C THR A 21 4.07 -9.47 -9.55
N ALA A 22 4.25 -10.65 -8.97
CA ALA A 22 4.43 -11.89 -9.71
C ALA A 22 3.17 -12.30 -10.49
N GLN A 23 3.36 -12.86 -11.67
CA GLN A 23 2.28 -13.29 -12.57
C GLN A 23 2.06 -14.80 -12.57
N ASN A 24 2.91 -15.57 -11.90
CA ASN A 24 2.76 -17.01 -11.67
C ASN A 24 3.30 -17.42 -10.29
N VAL A 25 2.97 -18.62 -9.83
CA VAL A 25 3.32 -19.08 -8.47
C VAL A 25 4.82 -19.26 -8.29
N THR A 26 5.54 -19.74 -9.28
CA THR A 26 7.00 -19.92 -9.20
C THR A 26 7.70 -18.58 -8.99
N GLU A 27 7.34 -17.59 -9.78
CA GLU A 27 7.84 -16.22 -9.63
C GLU A 27 7.45 -15.61 -8.28
N LEU A 28 6.19 -15.82 -7.84
CA LEU A 28 5.69 -15.34 -6.55
C LEU A 28 6.56 -15.85 -5.39
N LEU A 29 6.81 -17.15 -5.32
CA LEU A 29 7.61 -17.73 -4.24
C LEU A 29 9.07 -17.28 -4.29
N ALA A 30 9.63 -17.11 -5.50
CA ALA A 30 10.97 -16.56 -5.66
C ALA A 30 11.07 -15.10 -5.20
N GLN A 31 10.13 -14.24 -5.60
CA GLN A 31 10.07 -12.85 -5.16
C GLN A 31 9.85 -12.74 -3.64
N MET A 32 9.00 -13.58 -3.03
CA MET A 32 8.80 -13.61 -1.57
C MET A 32 10.08 -13.98 -0.82
N LYS A 33 10.86 -14.94 -1.33
CA LYS A 33 12.15 -15.30 -0.74
C LYS A 33 13.14 -14.13 -0.79
N LEU A 34 13.22 -13.45 -1.93
CA LEU A 34 14.07 -12.26 -2.07
C LEU A 34 13.61 -11.13 -1.12
N ALA A 35 12.30 -10.90 -1.02
CA ALA A 35 11.76 -9.87 -0.14
C ALA A 35 12.01 -10.17 1.34
N ASN A 36 11.95 -11.43 1.77
CA ASN A 36 12.33 -11.84 3.12
C ASN A 36 13.79 -11.46 3.45
N ALA A 37 14.70 -11.65 2.50
CA ALA A 37 16.13 -11.35 2.67
C ALA A 37 16.47 -9.87 2.46
N SER A 38 15.52 -9.06 2.00
CA SER A 38 15.74 -7.64 1.67
C SER A 38 15.73 -6.75 2.91
N VAL A 39 16.02 -5.47 2.70
CA VAL A 39 15.96 -4.41 3.74
C VAL A 39 14.55 -3.83 3.94
N ALA A 40 13.53 -4.33 3.23
CA ALA A 40 12.14 -3.91 3.45
C ALA A 40 11.66 -4.28 4.85
N ASP A 41 10.89 -3.42 5.47
CA ASP A 41 10.24 -3.70 6.77
C ASP A 41 8.93 -4.47 6.58
N VAL A 42 8.22 -4.20 5.46
CA VAL A 42 6.90 -4.74 5.15
C VAL A 42 6.86 -5.20 3.68
N ILE A 43 6.15 -6.29 3.42
CA ILE A 43 5.96 -6.82 2.06
C ILE A 43 4.50 -6.65 1.66
N GLU A 44 4.22 -5.94 0.57
CA GLU A 44 2.90 -5.87 -0.05
C GLU A 44 2.77 -6.96 -1.10
N TRP A 45 1.74 -7.80 -1.02
CA TRP A 45 1.40 -8.71 -2.11
C TRP A 45 0.30 -8.11 -2.99
N ARG A 46 0.65 -7.72 -4.21
CA ARG A 46 -0.24 -7.24 -5.27
C ARG A 46 -0.85 -8.44 -6.00
N ILE A 47 -1.95 -8.96 -5.45
CA ILE A 47 -2.59 -10.17 -5.99
C ILE A 47 -3.22 -9.96 -7.37
N ASP A 48 -3.52 -8.73 -7.76
CA ASP A 48 -4.10 -8.40 -9.06
C ASP A 48 -3.22 -8.85 -10.23
N TYR A 49 -1.90 -8.87 -10.07
CA TYR A 49 -0.98 -9.38 -11.08
C TYR A 49 -1.15 -10.88 -11.32
N LEU A 50 -1.31 -11.65 -10.25
CA LEU A 50 -1.53 -13.10 -10.36
C LEU A 50 -2.95 -13.41 -10.83
N LEU A 51 -3.97 -12.70 -10.30
CA LEU A 51 -5.37 -12.87 -10.69
C LEU A 51 -5.62 -12.61 -12.18
N ALA A 52 -4.84 -11.73 -12.81
CA ALA A 52 -4.90 -11.49 -14.25
C ALA A 52 -4.44 -12.70 -15.09
N LYS A 53 -3.79 -13.70 -14.50
CA LYS A 53 -3.21 -14.87 -15.17
C LYS A 53 -3.80 -16.19 -14.71
N GLN A 54 -4.14 -16.32 -13.43
CA GLN A 54 -4.63 -17.55 -12.84
C GLN A 54 -5.43 -17.32 -11.55
N PRO A 55 -6.30 -18.26 -11.16
CA PRO A 55 -7.02 -18.19 -9.89
C PRO A 55 -6.09 -18.19 -8.68
N VAL A 56 -6.49 -17.48 -7.64
CA VAL A 56 -5.86 -17.50 -6.31
C VAL A 56 -6.81 -18.19 -5.33
N ASP A 57 -6.31 -19.21 -4.66
CA ASP A 57 -7.08 -20.01 -3.70
C ASP A 57 -6.56 -19.87 -2.25
N SER A 58 -7.26 -20.54 -1.33
CA SER A 58 -6.92 -20.49 0.09
C SER A 58 -5.59 -21.20 0.42
N ALA A 59 -5.21 -22.21 -0.36
CA ALA A 59 -3.97 -22.94 -0.14
C ALA A 59 -2.78 -22.05 -0.46
N LEU A 60 -2.83 -21.38 -1.61
CA LEU A 60 -1.78 -20.43 -2.01
C LEU A 60 -1.66 -19.24 -1.05
N ILE A 61 -2.79 -18.66 -0.59
CA ILE A 61 -2.76 -17.55 0.37
C ILE A 61 -2.08 -17.97 1.67
N ARG A 62 -2.40 -19.14 2.21
CA ARG A 62 -1.73 -19.69 3.41
C ARG A 62 -0.26 -19.97 3.16
N GLN A 63 0.09 -20.59 2.03
CA GLN A 63 1.48 -20.89 1.67
C GLN A 63 2.31 -19.60 1.60
N VAL A 64 1.82 -18.57 0.94
CA VAL A 64 2.50 -17.27 0.87
C VAL A 64 2.72 -16.69 2.26
N ARG A 65 1.67 -16.65 3.10
CA ARG A 65 1.82 -16.08 4.45
C ARG A 65 2.80 -16.89 5.32
N GLN A 66 2.84 -18.20 5.18
CA GLN A 66 3.78 -19.06 5.90
C GLN A 66 5.22 -18.95 5.40
N THR A 67 5.42 -18.62 4.14
CA THR A 67 6.75 -18.43 3.54
C THR A 67 7.39 -17.10 3.98
N VAL A 68 6.57 -16.09 4.29
CA VAL A 68 7.04 -14.75 4.61
C VAL A 68 7.13 -14.55 6.11
N ILE A 69 8.31 -14.14 6.61
CA ILE A 69 8.54 -13.86 8.05
C ILE A 69 8.25 -12.40 8.42
N LYS A 70 8.27 -11.50 7.45
CA LYS A 70 7.98 -10.07 7.64
C LYS A 70 6.48 -9.79 7.64
N PRO A 71 6.03 -8.66 8.21
CA PRO A 71 4.65 -8.22 8.09
C PRO A 71 4.23 -8.06 6.63
N MET A 72 2.98 -8.42 6.33
CA MET A 72 2.45 -8.38 4.98
C MET A 72 1.20 -7.52 4.86
N ILE A 73 1.11 -6.81 3.74
CA ILE A 73 -0.09 -6.13 3.27
C ILE A 73 -0.69 -6.96 2.11
N PHE A 74 -1.97 -7.31 2.22
CA PHE A 74 -2.70 -7.96 1.14
C PHE A 74 -3.43 -6.90 0.32
N THR A 75 -3.10 -6.78 -0.97
CA THR A 75 -3.61 -5.73 -1.85
C THR A 75 -4.12 -6.30 -3.16
N TRP A 76 -5.40 -6.08 -3.45
CA TRP A 76 -5.94 -6.17 -4.79
C TRP A 76 -6.21 -4.75 -5.30
N ARG A 77 -5.26 -4.21 -6.07
CA ARG A 77 -5.47 -2.96 -6.79
C ARG A 77 -6.35 -3.24 -8.00
N THR A 78 -7.49 -2.55 -8.09
CA THR A 78 -8.39 -2.74 -9.22
C THR A 78 -7.91 -1.98 -10.47
N ALA A 79 -8.39 -2.38 -11.63
CA ALA A 79 -8.02 -1.75 -12.90
C ALA A 79 -8.37 -0.25 -12.95
N THR A 80 -9.40 0.17 -12.21
CA THR A 80 -9.81 1.58 -12.12
C THR A 80 -8.77 2.45 -11.42
N GLU A 81 -7.98 1.87 -10.50
CA GLU A 81 -6.90 2.56 -9.79
C GLU A 81 -5.50 2.12 -10.24
N GLY A 82 -5.38 1.58 -11.46
CA GLY A 82 -4.10 1.24 -12.09
C GLY A 82 -3.60 -0.19 -11.83
N GLY A 83 -4.44 -1.07 -11.34
CA GLY A 83 -4.17 -2.51 -11.25
C GLY A 83 -4.46 -3.26 -12.53
N LEU A 84 -4.25 -4.58 -12.51
CA LEU A 84 -4.38 -5.44 -13.70
C LEU A 84 -5.70 -6.23 -13.76
N PHE A 85 -6.47 -6.28 -12.69
CA PHE A 85 -7.70 -7.06 -12.63
C PHE A 85 -8.89 -6.22 -12.15
N GLY A 86 -10.04 -6.39 -12.81
CA GLY A 86 -11.26 -5.65 -12.50
C GLY A 86 -11.85 -6.02 -11.12
N PHE A 87 -12.67 -5.14 -10.56
CA PHE A 87 -13.37 -5.40 -9.32
C PHE A 87 -14.46 -6.47 -9.49
N ASN A 88 -14.51 -7.40 -8.55
CA ASN A 88 -15.59 -8.37 -8.40
C ASN A 88 -15.89 -8.54 -6.90
N ALA A 89 -17.00 -8.02 -6.44
CA ALA A 89 -17.34 -7.94 -5.00
C ALA A 89 -17.30 -9.28 -4.27
N LYS A 90 -17.82 -10.36 -4.90
CA LYS A 90 -17.85 -11.70 -4.29
C LYS A 90 -16.45 -12.28 -4.14
N MET A 91 -15.63 -12.17 -5.19
CA MET A 91 -14.25 -12.66 -5.19
C MET A 91 -13.38 -11.82 -4.25
N TYR A 92 -13.51 -10.49 -4.30
CA TYR A 92 -12.80 -9.55 -3.44
C TYR A 92 -13.03 -9.89 -1.96
N ARG A 93 -14.30 -9.98 -1.56
CA ARG A 93 -14.67 -10.35 -0.18
C ARG A 93 -14.09 -11.71 0.22
N LYS A 94 -14.21 -12.73 -0.65
CA LYS A 94 -13.68 -14.07 -0.39
C LYS A 94 -12.17 -14.06 -0.14
N LEU A 95 -11.39 -13.44 -1.04
CA LEU A 95 -9.94 -13.45 -0.96
C LEU A 95 -9.41 -12.65 0.25
N TYR A 96 -10.02 -11.49 0.53
CA TYR A 96 -9.64 -10.71 1.71
C TYR A 96 -9.97 -11.42 3.03
N LEU A 97 -11.11 -12.10 3.14
CA LEU A 97 -11.43 -12.93 4.32
C LEU A 97 -10.42 -14.07 4.48
N LEU A 98 -9.95 -14.67 3.39
CA LEU A 98 -8.92 -15.70 3.44
C LEU A 98 -7.57 -15.12 3.89
N ALA A 99 -7.19 -13.93 3.42
CA ALA A 99 -5.97 -13.25 3.86
C ALA A 99 -6.01 -12.89 5.35
N ILE A 100 -7.13 -12.33 5.83
CA ILE A 100 -7.36 -12.04 7.25
C ILE A 100 -7.18 -13.30 8.10
N LYS A 101 -7.83 -14.40 7.71
CA LYS A 101 -7.74 -15.69 8.41
C LYS A 101 -6.36 -16.35 8.31
N ALA A 102 -5.60 -16.08 7.26
CA ALA A 102 -4.23 -16.56 7.10
C ALA A 102 -3.22 -15.77 7.93
N GLY A 103 -3.61 -14.65 8.55
CA GLY A 103 -2.76 -13.86 9.44
C GLY A 103 -1.93 -12.79 8.72
N PHE A 104 -2.44 -12.21 7.63
CA PHE A 104 -1.87 -10.97 7.08
C PHE A 104 -2.07 -9.84 8.08
N GLU A 105 -1.05 -9.02 8.27
CA GLU A 105 -1.06 -7.95 9.28
C GLU A 105 -1.83 -6.72 8.81
N ALA A 106 -1.95 -6.52 7.49
CA ALA A 106 -2.73 -5.43 6.92
C ALA A 106 -3.44 -5.85 5.63
N ILE A 107 -4.53 -5.13 5.32
CA ILE A 107 -5.25 -5.21 4.05
C ILE A 107 -5.41 -3.81 3.48
N ASP A 108 -5.28 -3.65 2.15
CA ASP A 108 -5.51 -2.39 1.43
C ASP A 108 -6.86 -2.46 0.71
N ILE A 109 -7.80 -1.58 1.07
CA ILE A 109 -9.14 -1.50 0.46
C ILE A 109 -9.30 -0.12 -0.17
N GLU A 110 -9.63 -0.08 -1.46
CA GLU A 110 -9.88 1.17 -2.17
C GLU A 110 -11.11 1.91 -1.67
N ALA A 111 -11.03 3.24 -1.59
CA ALA A 111 -12.11 4.11 -1.11
C ALA A 111 -13.45 3.90 -1.84
N ALA A 112 -13.39 3.49 -3.11
CA ALA A 112 -14.57 3.18 -3.92
C ALA A 112 -15.40 2.01 -3.35
N TRP A 113 -14.74 1.04 -2.69
CA TRP A 113 -15.36 -0.22 -2.27
C TRP A 113 -15.58 -0.34 -0.76
N LEU A 114 -15.12 0.62 0.05
CA LEU A 114 -15.19 0.55 1.51
C LEU A 114 -16.61 0.29 2.03
N PHE A 115 -17.62 0.92 1.44
CA PHE A 115 -19.01 0.73 1.84
C PHE A 115 -19.50 -0.69 1.60
N GLU A 116 -19.26 -1.23 0.40
CA GLU A 116 -19.61 -2.61 0.05
C GLU A 116 -18.84 -3.65 0.88
N MET A 117 -17.65 -3.29 1.32
CA MET A 117 -16.73 -4.17 2.06
C MET A 117 -16.83 -4.02 3.58
N THR A 118 -17.89 -3.41 4.11
CA THR A 118 -18.15 -3.31 5.56
C THR A 118 -17.96 -4.64 6.31
N PRO A 119 -18.37 -5.82 5.81
CA PRO A 119 -18.08 -7.09 6.47
C PRO A 119 -16.59 -7.41 6.62
N LEU A 120 -15.73 -6.94 5.69
CA LEU A 120 -14.29 -7.10 5.80
C LEU A 120 -13.71 -6.22 6.91
N LEU A 121 -14.22 -4.99 7.06
CA LEU A 121 -13.80 -4.07 8.12
C LEU A 121 -14.09 -4.67 9.50
N THR A 122 -15.26 -5.31 9.65
CA THR A 122 -15.61 -6.03 10.88
C THR A 122 -14.68 -7.22 11.13
N ALA A 123 -14.44 -8.05 10.12
CA ALA A 123 -13.55 -9.19 10.24
C ALA A 123 -12.10 -8.77 10.54
N ALA A 124 -11.58 -7.72 9.86
CA ALA A 124 -10.26 -7.18 10.11
C ALA A 124 -10.09 -6.74 11.58
N ARG A 125 -11.08 -6.00 12.11
CA ARG A 125 -11.09 -5.57 13.52
C ARG A 125 -11.07 -6.75 14.48
N GLN A 126 -11.88 -7.79 14.24
CA GLN A 126 -11.92 -9.00 15.07
C GLN A 126 -10.59 -9.75 15.10
N HIS A 127 -9.85 -9.73 13.99
CA HIS A 127 -8.56 -10.37 13.84
C HIS A 127 -7.36 -9.44 14.09
N ARG A 128 -7.60 -8.17 14.46
CA ARG A 128 -6.58 -7.13 14.67
C ARG A 128 -5.70 -6.89 13.43
N VAL A 129 -6.29 -6.99 12.25
CA VAL A 129 -5.66 -6.69 10.96
C VAL A 129 -5.85 -5.22 10.65
N VAL A 130 -4.78 -4.52 10.33
CA VAL A 130 -4.80 -3.09 9.97
C VAL A 130 -5.52 -2.89 8.64
N VAL A 131 -6.48 -1.98 8.59
CA VAL A 131 -7.19 -1.61 7.37
C VAL A 131 -6.60 -0.31 6.80
N ILE A 132 -5.96 -0.40 5.65
CA ILE A 132 -5.50 0.74 4.87
C ILE A 132 -6.61 1.11 3.89
N GLY A 133 -7.25 2.27 4.10
CA GLY A 133 -8.16 2.83 3.11
C GLY A 133 -7.38 3.61 2.07
N SER A 134 -7.50 3.25 0.80
CA SER A 134 -6.63 3.81 -0.23
C SER A 134 -7.38 4.47 -1.38
N TYR A 135 -6.73 5.46 -2.00
CA TYR A 135 -7.14 6.09 -3.24
C TYR A 135 -5.92 6.28 -4.15
N HIS A 136 -6.05 5.87 -5.43
CA HIS A 136 -5.01 6.06 -6.42
C HIS A 136 -5.58 6.74 -7.67
N HIS A 137 -4.89 7.78 -8.14
CA HIS A 137 -5.17 8.35 -9.46
C HIS A 137 -3.96 8.18 -10.37
N PRO A 138 -3.97 7.19 -11.31
CA PRO A 138 -2.78 6.81 -12.07
C PRO A 138 -2.38 7.77 -13.19
N LYS A 139 -3.14 8.85 -13.43
CA LYS A 139 -2.91 9.76 -14.58
C LYS A 139 -2.66 11.22 -14.19
N ARG A 140 -3.08 11.66 -13.01
CA ARG A 140 -2.95 13.07 -12.56
C ARG A 140 -3.08 13.20 -11.05
N THR A 141 -2.75 14.37 -10.52
CA THR A 141 -3.14 14.81 -9.19
C THR A 141 -4.43 15.64 -9.29
N PRO A 142 -5.57 15.17 -8.73
CA PRO A 142 -6.86 15.84 -8.87
C PRO A 142 -6.89 17.21 -8.18
N ASN A 143 -7.70 18.14 -8.69
CA ASN A 143 -7.89 19.45 -8.06
C ASN A 143 -8.72 19.35 -6.77
N ASP A 144 -9.62 18.39 -6.68
CA ASP A 144 -10.47 18.08 -5.53
C ASP A 144 -9.82 17.09 -4.54
N LEU A 145 -8.48 17.11 -4.47
CA LEU A 145 -7.67 16.19 -3.66
C LEU A 145 -8.15 16.12 -2.20
N ARG A 146 -8.53 17.27 -1.60
CA ARG A 146 -9.05 17.33 -0.22
C ARG A 146 -10.29 16.47 -0.02
N ALA A 147 -11.20 16.42 -0.97
CA ALA A 147 -12.40 15.59 -0.88
C ALA A 147 -12.07 14.09 -0.77
N HIS A 148 -11.00 13.63 -1.43
CA HIS A 148 -10.53 12.25 -1.29
C HIS A 148 -9.94 11.97 0.09
N PHE A 149 -9.19 12.92 0.66
CA PHE A 149 -8.69 12.83 2.03
C PHE A 149 -9.85 12.81 3.03
N ASP A 150 -10.80 13.76 2.94
CA ASP A 150 -11.98 13.82 3.82
C ASP A 150 -12.77 12.51 3.83
N LYS A 151 -13.02 11.95 2.64
CA LYS A 151 -13.70 10.66 2.50
C LYS A 151 -12.97 9.54 3.23
N LEU A 152 -11.64 9.46 3.10
CA LEU A 152 -10.84 8.41 3.72
C LEU A 152 -10.66 8.62 5.22
N PHE A 153 -10.44 9.85 5.67
CA PHE A 153 -10.34 10.16 7.10
C PHE A 153 -11.68 9.97 7.82
N GLY A 154 -12.81 10.21 7.14
CA GLY A 154 -14.16 9.92 7.66
C GLY A 154 -14.54 8.44 7.62
N ALA A 155 -13.83 7.60 6.86
CA ALA A 155 -14.12 6.17 6.76
C ALA A 155 -13.59 5.37 7.98
N PRO A 156 -14.18 4.19 8.30
CA PRO A 156 -13.76 3.35 9.42
C PRO A 156 -12.51 2.52 9.09
N VAL A 157 -11.45 3.18 8.65
CA VAL A 157 -10.14 2.61 8.33
C VAL A 157 -9.10 3.05 9.37
N ASP A 158 -8.03 2.27 9.54
CA ASP A 158 -6.96 2.55 10.50
C ASP A 158 -5.89 3.48 9.93
N VAL A 159 -5.66 3.40 8.62
CA VAL A 159 -4.62 4.14 7.89
C VAL A 159 -5.21 4.73 6.62
N VAL A 160 -4.85 5.96 6.30
CA VAL A 160 -5.23 6.62 5.04
C VAL A 160 -4.07 6.56 4.06
N LYS A 161 -4.33 6.13 2.81
CA LYS A 161 -3.32 6.06 1.73
C LYS A 161 -3.82 6.80 0.49
N VAL A 162 -3.03 7.77 0.02
CA VAL A 162 -3.34 8.52 -1.21
C VAL A 162 -2.11 8.55 -2.12
N ALA A 163 -2.27 8.06 -3.35
CA ALA A 163 -1.22 8.08 -4.36
C ALA A 163 -1.74 8.69 -5.66
N THR A 164 -1.10 9.73 -6.14
CA THR A 164 -1.52 10.43 -7.36
C THR A 164 -0.36 10.56 -8.34
N PHE A 165 -0.64 10.61 -9.63
CA PHE A 165 0.40 10.83 -10.63
C PHE A 165 0.70 12.32 -10.74
N ALA A 166 1.98 12.69 -10.58
CA ALA A 166 2.44 14.07 -10.75
C ALA A 166 2.91 14.29 -12.18
N ASN A 167 2.28 15.23 -12.88
CA ASN A 167 2.68 15.66 -14.22
C ASN A 167 3.75 16.74 -14.15
N ASP A 168 3.77 17.52 -13.07
CA ASP A 168 4.70 18.60 -12.83
C ASP A 168 4.99 18.77 -11.32
N ALA A 169 5.86 19.72 -11.00
CA ALA A 169 6.23 20.01 -9.60
C ALA A 169 5.03 20.56 -8.78
N ALA A 170 4.11 21.30 -9.40
CA ALA A 170 2.94 21.85 -8.70
C ALA A 170 1.99 20.73 -8.24
N ASP A 171 1.92 19.60 -8.97
CA ASP A 171 1.19 18.42 -8.55
C ASP A 171 1.80 17.80 -7.28
N VAL A 172 3.14 17.74 -7.19
CA VAL A 172 3.86 17.25 -6.02
C VAL A 172 3.60 18.16 -4.82
N ASP A 173 3.79 19.48 -5.00
CA ASP A 173 3.60 20.47 -3.95
C ASP A 173 2.17 20.45 -3.40
N ARG A 174 1.17 20.32 -4.30
CA ARG A 174 -0.24 20.20 -3.89
C ARG A 174 -0.48 18.96 -3.04
N LEU A 175 0.02 17.80 -3.45
CA LEU A 175 -0.12 16.56 -2.66
C LEU A 175 0.56 16.71 -1.30
N GLN A 176 1.79 17.20 -1.27
CA GLN A 176 2.57 17.36 -0.02
C GLN A 176 1.94 18.38 0.92
N THR A 177 1.46 19.51 0.40
CA THR A 177 0.78 20.54 1.21
C THR A 177 -0.50 19.98 1.85
N VAL A 178 -1.34 19.29 1.07
CA VAL A 178 -2.55 18.66 1.61
C VAL A 178 -2.18 17.57 2.61
N SER A 179 -1.17 16.75 2.34
CA SER A 179 -0.70 15.71 3.26
C SER A 179 -0.28 16.29 4.61
N ALA A 180 0.55 17.35 4.61
CA ALA A 180 1.01 18.00 5.83
C ALA A 180 -0.14 18.58 6.65
N ASP A 181 -1.12 19.21 5.99
CA ASP A 181 -2.29 19.78 6.64
C ASP A 181 -3.11 18.69 7.37
N TYR A 182 -3.39 17.56 6.70
CA TYR A 182 -4.10 16.45 7.35
C TYR A 182 -3.26 15.78 8.43
N ALA A 183 -1.96 15.58 8.24
CA ALA A 183 -1.08 15.00 9.26
C ALA A 183 -1.02 15.86 10.55
N ALA A 184 -1.11 17.19 10.43
CA ALA A 184 -1.11 18.10 11.56
C ALA A 184 -2.43 18.09 12.38
N HIS A 185 -3.56 17.76 11.73
CA HIS A 185 -4.90 17.90 12.34
C HIS A 185 -5.65 16.59 12.55
N GLN A 186 -5.13 15.47 12.02
CA GLN A 186 -5.78 14.15 12.08
C GLN A 186 -4.93 13.15 12.86
N VAL A 187 -5.62 12.18 13.48
CA VAL A 187 -4.96 11.16 14.32
C VAL A 187 -4.60 9.86 13.58
N LYS A 188 -5.19 9.62 12.40
CA LYS A 188 -4.90 8.41 11.63
C LYS A 188 -3.55 8.55 10.92
N PRO A 189 -2.71 7.50 10.96
CA PRO A 189 -1.49 7.46 10.14
C PRO A 189 -1.79 7.68 8.66
N LEU A 190 -0.86 8.34 7.98
CA LEU A 190 -0.99 8.73 6.59
C LEU A 190 0.12 8.09 5.75
N ILE A 191 -0.24 7.68 4.54
CA ILE A 191 0.67 7.22 3.49
C ILE A 191 0.37 8.02 2.24
N THR A 192 1.30 8.85 1.78
CA THR A 192 1.13 9.61 0.54
C THR A 192 2.33 9.50 -0.36
N MET A 193 2.09 9.47 -1.66
CA MET A 193 3.16 9.48 -2.64
C MET A 193 2.70 10.06 -3.98
N ALA A 194 3.53 10.88 -4.57
CA ALA A 194 3.42 11.29 -5.95
C ALA A 194 4.09 10.25 -6.85
N MET A 195 3.35 9.70 -7.80
CA MET A 195 3.86 8.78 -8.81
C MET A 195 4.44 9.55 -9.99
N GLY A 196 5.23 8.87 -10.83
CA GLY A 196 5.95 9.47 -11.95
C GLY A 196 7.35 9.94 -11.57
N SER A 197 8.17 10.26 -12.57
CA SER A 197 9.57 10.69 -12.37
C SER A 197 9.66 11.98 -11.55
N VAL A 198 8.76 12.93 -11.79
CA VAL A 198 8.68 14.20 -11.05
C VAL A 198 8.34 13.96 -9.58
N GLY A 199 7.55 12.93 -9.28
CA GLY A 199 7.10 12.60 -7.93
C GLY A 199 8.11 11.84 -7.07
N GLN A 200 9.29 11.49 -7.57
CA GLN A 200 10.28 10.67 -6.83
C GLN A 200 10.68 11.27 -5.48
N CYS A 201 10.82 12.59 -5.40
CA CYS A 201 11.17 13.30 -4.16
C CYS A 201 10.16 13.01 -3.02
N SER A 202 8.87 12.82 -3.33
CA SER A 202 7.85 12.51 -2.33
C SER A 202 8.10 11.19 -1.59
N ARG A 203 8.88 10.27 -2.16
CA ARG A 203 9.23 8.99 -1.53
C ARG A 203 10.39 9.13 -0.53
N LEU A 204 11.24 10.12 -0.71
CA LEU A 204 12.37 10.43 0.16
C LEU A 204 11.95 11.40 1.27
N GLU A 205 11.15 12.40 0.92
CA GLU A 205 10.79 13.50 1.81
C GLU A 205 9.39 13.35 2.43
N GLY A 206 8.64 12.31 2.06
CA GLY A 206 7.24 12.13 2.46
C GLY A 206 7.01 12.21 3.97
N LEU A 207 7.97 11.74 4.78
CA LEU A 207 7.87 11.80 6.23
C LEU A 207 7.74 13.25 6.76
N ARG A 208 8.37 14.23 6.11
CA ARG A 208 8.28 15.66 6.45
C ARG A 208 6.86 16.21 6.25
N TYR A 209 6.08 15.54 5.42
CA TYR A 209 4.70 15.87 5.07
C TYR A 209 3.69 14.89 5.67
N GLY A 210 4.14 14.08 6.65
CA GLY A 210 3.30 13.15 7.42
C GLY A 210 3.09 11.77 6.81
N SER A 211 3.76 11.43 5.70
CA SER A 211 3.70 10.08 5.13
C SER A 211 4.61 9.13 5.90
N GLU A 212 4.03 8.14 6.58
CA GLU A 212 4.74 7.25 7.49
C GLU A 212 5.17 5.91 6.84
N LEU A 213 4.91 5.73 5.54
CA LEU A 213 5.35 4.57 4.77
C LEU A 213 5.74 4.97 3.34
N THR A 214 6.83 4.41 2.84
CA THR A 214 7.28 4.57 1.45
C THR A 214 7.49 3.22 0.79
N PHE A 215 7.40 3.17 -0.56
CA PHE A 215 7.55 1.95 -1.35
C PHE A 215 8.80 1.99 -2.22
N GLY A 216 9.65 0.97 -2.11
CA GLY A 216 10.82 0.75 -2.96
C GLY A 216 10.65 -0.47 -3.86
N ALA A 217 11.24 -0.43 -5.06
CA ALA A 217 11.31 -1.55 -5.99
C ALA A 217 12.41 -2.52 -5.58
N LEU A 218 12.08 -3.81 -5.42
CA LEU A 218 13.06 -4.87 -5.15
C LEU A 218 13.42 -5.62 -6.44
N VAL A 219 12.42 -6.08 -7.17
CA VAL A 219 12.56 -6.83 -8.43
C VAL A 219 11.96 -6.03 -9.58
N ASN A 220 10.67 -5.76 -9.48
CA ASN A 220 9.92 -5.03 -10.49
C ASN A 220 9.39 -3.72 -9.93
N VAL A 221 9.31 -2.71 -10.79
CA VAL A 221 8.64 -1.45 -10.48
C VAL A 221 7.12 -1.70 -10.49
N SER A 222 6.44 -1.49 -9.37
CA SER A 222 4.99 -1.68 -9.24
C SER A 222 4.18 -0.40 -9.45
N ALA A 223 4.84 0.75 -9.46
CA ALA A 223 4.26 2.05 -9.73
C ALA A 223 5.31 3.00 -10.35
N PRO A 224 4.93 3.89 -11.26
CA PRO A 224 5.85 4.84 -11.88
C PRO A 224 6.62 5.66 -10.83
N GLY A 225 7.91 5.91 -11.09
CA GLY A 225 8.76 6.73 -10.21
C GLY A 225 9.23 6.02 -8.93
N GLN A 226 9.06 4.71 -8.79
CA GLN A 226 9.66 3.98 -7.68
C GLN A 226 11.19 4.01 -7.75
N LEU A 227 11.81 4.26 -6.59
CA LEU A 227 13.25 4.14 -6.37
C LEU A 227 13.61 2.70 -6.01
N ALA A 228 14.86 2.31 -6.24
CA ALA A 228 15.32 1.02 -5.77
C ALA A 228 15.22 0.93 -4.23
N LEU A 229 14.84 -0.23 -3.74
CA LEU A 229 14.67 -0.47 -2.30
C LEU A 229 15.94 -0.17 -1.50
N ALA A 230 17.10 -0.52 -2.06
CA ALA A 230 18.41 -0.27 -1.44
C ALA A 230 18.72 1.24 -1.31
N ASP A 231 18.33 2.04 -2.30
CA ASP A 231 18.56 3.49 -2.28
C ASP A 231 17.70 4.18 -1.21
N LEU A 232 16.43 3.75 -1.08
CA LEU A 232 15.57 4.22 0.02
C LEU A 232 16.14 3.85 1.38
N ALA A 233 16.56 2.61 1.56
CA ALA A 233 17.15 2.16 2.82
C ALA A 233 18.41 2.93 3.18
N LYS A 234 19.28 3.19 2.20
CA LYS A 234 20.49 4.00 2.38
C LYS A 234 20.13 5.43 2.81
N HIS A 235 19.17 6.06 2.13
CA HIS A 235 18.73 7.43 2.45
C HIS A 235 18.28 7.53 3.92
N PHE A 236 17.42 6.62 4.38
CA PHE A 236 16.88 6.65 5.75
C PHE A 236 17.80 6.04 6.82
N SER A 237 18.95 5.49 6.45
CA SER A 237 19.98 5.04 7.41
C SER A 237 20.98 6.14 7.76
N THR A 238 21.07 7.20 6.96
CA THR A 238 22.04 8.30 7.09
C THR A 238 21.46 9.54 7.77
N HIS A 239 20.19 9.53 8.10
CA HIS A 239 19.43 10.61 8.75
C HIS A 239 18.69 10.13 10.00
#